data_1c06f4857a897f5b69c9b19912a6baaf
#
_entry.id   1c06f4857a897f5b69c9b19912a6baaf
#
_cell.length_a   1.000
_cell.length_b   1.000
_cell.length_c   1.000
_cell.angle_alpha   90.00
_cell.angle_beta   90.00
_cell.angle_gamma   90.00
#
_symmetry.space_group_name_H-M   'P 1'
#
loop_
_entity.id
_entity.type
_entity.pdbx_description
1 polymer ?
#
loop_
_entity_poly.entity_id
_entity_poly.type
_entity_poly.pdbx_seq_one_letter_code
_entity_poly.pdbx_strand_id
1 'polypeptide(L)'
;CIEVCPTGALREKDSTQIVWDKINDKNTYVIVQTAPSVRVALGEEFGMPIGTNVEGKMVNALKQMGFDKVFDTNTGADFTIVEEGTEFIKRLQNNDNLPMITSCCPGWVKYIEMNYPENIGHLSSCKSPHEMFGALLKTYYAKKEGIDPSKMFVVSVMPCIAKKYERQREEMKQDVDAVITTRELARMIKQAKIDFVNLEDAKFDDPM
;
A
#
# COMPACT_ATOMS: atom_id res chain seq x y z
N CYS A 1 -12.45 17.23 -3.65
CA CYS A 1 -11.86 18.57 -3.85
C CYS A 1 -10.93 18.61 -5.05
N ILE A 2 -10.00 17.65 -5.21
CA ILE A 2 -9.04 17.64 -6.34
C ILE A 2 -9.78 17.57 -7.67
N GLU A 3 -10.69 16.62 -7.84
CA GLU A 3 -11.41 16.37 -9.10
C GLU A 3 -12.38 17.48 -9.50
N VAL A 4 -12.90 18.23 -8.52
CA VAL A 4 -13.85 19.34 -8.75
C VAL A 4 -13.19 20.70 -8.70
N CYS A 5 -11.85 20.78 -8.63
CA CYS A 5 -11.14 22.04 -8.63
C CYS A 5 -11.13 22.65 -10.04
N PRO A 6 -11.83 23.77 -10.28
CA PRO A 6 -12.00 24.31 -11.63
C PRO A 6 -10.72 24.83 -12.25
N THR A 7 -9.74 25.17 -11.43
CA THR A 7 -8.44 25.69 -11.87
C THR A 7 -7.34 24.64 -11.92
N GLY A 8 -7.60 23.40 -11.44
CA GLY A 8 -6.59 22.36 -11.31
C GLY A 8 -5.45 22.68 -10.33
N ALA A 9 -5.66 23.70 -9.46
CA ALA A 9 -4.65 24.12 -8.49
C ALA A 9 -4.43 23.09 -7.37
N LEU A 10 -5.49 22.33 -7.04
CA LEU A 10 -5.38 21.25 -6.06
C LEU A 10 -4.91 19.97 -6.77
N ARG A 11 -3.81 19.42 -6.29
CA ARG A 11 -3.23 18.17 -6.80
C ARG A 11 -2.84 17.28 -5.64
N GLU A 12 -2.86 15.98 -5.87
CA GLU A 12 -2.24 15.03 -4.96
C GLU A 12 -0.71 15.27 -4.91
N LYS A 13 -0.12 15.04 -3.73
CA LYS A 13 1.34 15.08 -3.60
C LYS A 13 1.93 13.92 -4.42
N ASP A 14 2.69 14.24 -5.47
CA ASP A 14 3.36 13.24 -6.29
C ASP A 14 4.49 12.56 -5.49
N SER A 15 4.52 11.23 -5.50
CA SER A 15 5.54 10.43 -4.84
C SER A 15 6.40 9.64 -5.84
N THR A 16 6.21 9.83 -7.15
CA THR A 16 6.91 9.02 -8.16
C THR A 16 8.40 9.31 -8.20
N GLN A 17 8.80 10.58 -8.03
CA GLN A 17 10.21 10.98 -8.10
C GLN A 17 11.04 10.30 -6.99
N ILE A 18 10.55 10.31 -5.74
CA ILE A 18 11.29 9.67 -4.64
C ILE A 18 11.43 8.15 -4.86
N VAL A 19 10.43 7.52 -5.48
CA VAL A 19 10.49 6.09 -5.82
C VAL A 19 11.54 5.84 -6.90
N TRP A 20 11.58 6.67 -7.98
CA TRP A 20 12.61 6.58 -9.00
C TRP A 20 14.02 6.80 -8.44
N ASP A 21 14.20 7.78 -7.57
CA ASP A 21 15.50 8.06 -6.95
C ASP A 21 15.99 6.84 -6.16
N LYS A 22 15.08 6.14 -5.48
CA LYS A 22 15.42 4.94 -4.70
C LYS A 22 15.67 3.71 -5.57
N ILE A 23 14.91 3.50 -6.62
CA ILE A 23 15.16 2.43 -7.60
C ILE A 23 16.56 2.59 -8.24
N ASN A 24 16.98 3.83 -8.49
CA ASN A 24 18.28 4.12 -9.09
C ASN A 24 19.45 4.12 -8.08
N ASP A 25 19.17 4.09 -6.78
CA ASP A 25 20.19 4.04 -5.74
C ASP A 25 20.62 2.59 -5.46
N LYS A 26 21.80 2.22 -5.92
CA LYS A 26 22.36 0.86 -5.76
C LYS A 26 22.55 0.39 -4.32
N ASN A 27 22.47 1.31 -3.34
CA ASN A 27 22.62 0.98 -1.92
C ASN A 27 21.27 0.77 -1.23
N THR A 28 20.16 0.97 -1.94
CA THR A 28 18.80 0.82 -1.42
C THR A 28 18.18 -0.45 -1.98
N TYR A 29 17.58 -1.27 -1.12
CA TYR A 29 16.78 -2.43 -1.49
C TYR A 29 15.32 -2.03 -1.56
N VAL A 30 14.76 -1.95 -2.76
CA VAL A 30 13.44 -1.38 -3.00
C VAL A 30 12.40 -2.46 -3.19
N ILE A 31 11.47 -2.53 -2.24
CA ILE A 31 10.35 -3.46 -2.26
C ILE A 31 9.07 -2.72 -2.62
N VAL A 32 8.21 -3.34 -3.41
CA VAL A 32 6.86 -2.84 -3.67
C VAL A 32 5.80 -3.87 -3.30
N GLN A 33 4.73 -3.39 -2.65
CA GLN A 33 3.50 -4.15 -2.43
C GLN A 33 2.33 -3.49 -3.17
N THR A 34 1.39 -4.28 -3.66
CA THR A 34 0.25 -3.77 -4.44
C THR A 34 -1.09 -4.18 -3.83
N ALA A 35 -2.01 -3.23 -3.71
CA ALA A 35 -3.38 -3.50 -3.26
C ALA A 35 -4.16 -4.32 -4.31
N PRO A 36 -5.09 -5.18 -3.88
CA PRO A 36 -5.86 -6.04 -4.79
C PRO A 36 -6.63 -5.30 -5.89
N SER A 37 -7.18 -4.12 -5.57
CA SER A 37 -7.95 -3.33 -6.53
C SER A 37 -7.09 -2.71 -7.65
N VAL A 38 -5.79 -2.56 -7.44
CA VAL A 38 -4.88 -1.99 -8.45
C VAL A 38 -4.83 -2.89 -9.69
N ARG A 39 -4.83 -4.22 -9.51
CA ARG A 39 -4.74 -5.19 -10.61
C ARG A 39 -5.95 -5.21 -11.55
N VAL A 40 -7.09 -4.69 -11.10
CA VAL A 40 -8.32 -4.60 -11.92
C VAL A 40 -8.62 -3.19 -12.41
N ALA A 41 -7.88 -2.19 -11.94
CA ALA A 41 -8.05 -0.80 -12.36
C ALA A 41 -6.91 -0.29 -13.28
N LEU A 42 -5.71 -0.86 -13.16
CA LEU A 42 -4.53 -0.37 -13.88
C LEU A 42 -4.66 -0.51 -15.39
N GLY A 43 -5.34 -1.55 -15.88
CA GLY A 43 -5.54 -1.79 -17.31
C GLY A 43 -6.26 -0.65 -18.03
N GLU A 44 -7.15 0.04 -17.35
CA GLU A 44 -7.90 1.18 -17.92
C GLU A 44 -6.99 2.32 -18.35
N GLU A 45 -5.91 2.57 -17.62
CA GLU A 45 -4.90 3.59 -17.94
C GLU A 45 -4.12 3.31 -19.24
N PHE A 46 -4.23 2.09 -19.74
CA PHE A 46 -3.63 1.59 -21.00
C PHE A 46 -4.67 1.23 -22.07
N GLY A 47 -5.91 1.68 -21.90
CA GLY A 47 -6.99 1.48 -22.86
C GLY A 47 -7.58 0.07 -22.89
N MET A 48 -7.31 -0.74 -21.87
CA MET A 48 -7.91 -2.07 -21.73
C MET A 48 -9.36 -1.96 -21.21
N PRO A 49 -10.23 -2.93 -21.44
CA PRO A 49 -11.59 -2.93 -20.93
C PRO A 49 -11.63 -2.77 -19.38
N ILE A 50 -12.66 -2.08 -18.89
CA ILE A 50 -12.88 -1.86 -17.45
C ILE A 50 -12.91 -3.20 -16.72
N GLY A 51 -12.18 -3.28 -15.60
CA GLY A 51 -12.15 -4.46 -14.76
C GLY A 51 -11.26 -5.60 -15.28
N THR A 52 -10.49 -5.38 -16.35
CA THR A 52 -9.53 -6.39 -16.83
C THR A 52 -8.50 -6.68 -15.75
N ASN A 53 -8.39 -7.95 -15.35
CA ASN A 53 -7.34 -8.35 -14.41
C ASN A 53 -5.98 -8.36 -15.14
N VAL A 54 -5.09 -7.47 -14.71
CA VAL A 54 -3.75 -7.31 -15.27
C VAL A 54 -2.66 -7.63 -14.23
N GLU A 55 -2.96 -8.50 -13.25
CA GLU A 55 -2.05 -8.85 -12.16
C GLU A 55 -0.65 -9.22 -12.66
N GLY A 56 -0.56 -10.19 -13.54
CA GLY A 56 0.74 -10.67 -14.04
C GLY A 56 1.51 -9.62 -14.81
N LYS A 57 0.82 -8.83 -15.64
CA LYS A 57 1.42 -7.69 -16.38
C LYS A 57 1.91 -6.60 -15.43
N MET A 58 1.14 -6.29 -14.39
CA MET A 58 1.51 -5.33 -13.35
C MET A 58 2.79 -5.77 -12.64
N VAL A 59 2.85 -7.03 -12.21
CA VAL A 59 4.03 -7.60 -11.54
C VAL A 59 5.26 -7.54 -12.46
N ASN A 60 5.10 -7.92 -13.73
CA ASN A 60 6.19 -7.87 -14.71
C ASN A 60 6.68 -6.42 -14.92
N ALA A 61 5.76 -5.47 -15.08
CA ALA A 61 6.11 -4.06 -15.22
C ALA A 61 6.92 -3.55 -14.03
N LEU A 62 6.49 -3.87 -12.80
CA LEU A 62 7.20 -3.48 -11.59
C LEU A 62 8.63 -4.08 -11.54
N LYS A 63 8.78 -5.36 -11.89
CA LYS A 63 10.11 -6.01 -11.99
C LYS A 63 11.00 -5.35 -13.05
N GLN A 64 10.44 -5.01 -14.22
CA GLN A 64 11.19 -4.31 -15.28
C GLN A 64 11.57 -2.88 -14.89
N MET A 65 10.79 -2.21 -14.04
CA MET A 65 11.15 -0.88 -13.52
C MET A 65 12.31 -0.90 -12.52
N GLY A 66 12.70 -2.09 -12.03
CA GLY A 66 13.85 -2.26 -11.16
C GLY A 66 13.54 -2.40 -9.67
N PHE A 67 12.30 -2.72 -9.31
CA PHE A 67 12.00 -3.15 -7.93
C PHE A 67 12.66 -4.50 -7.64
N ASP A 68 13.33 -4.62 -6.49
CA ASP A 68 14.01 -5.85 -6.09
C ASP A 68 13.03 -6.97 -5.76
N LYS A 69 11.89 -6.62 -5.17
CA LYS A 69 10.79 -7.55 -4.84
C LYS A 69 9.42 -6.90 -5.07
N VAL A 70 8.49 -7.74 -5.51
CA VAL A 70 7.10 -7.35 -5.79
C VAL A 70 6.16 -8.29 -5.06
N PHE A 71 5.46 -7.79 -4.05
CA PHE A 71 4.58 -8.57 -3.20
C PHE A 71 3.10 -8.20 -3.34
N ASP A 72 2.22 -9.13 -2.95
CA ASP A 72 0.79 -8.88 -2.81
C ASP A 72 0.48 -8.39 -1.38
N THR A 73 -0.20 -7.24 -1.27
CA THR A 73 -0.69 -6.72 0.02
C THR A 73 -1.68 -7.69 0.70
N ASN A 74 -2.25 -8.65 -0.02
CA ASN A 74 -3.09 -9.70 0.58
C ASN A 74 -2.37 -10.47 1.69
N THR A 75 -1.06 -10.66 1.58
CA THR A 75 -0.27 -11.23 2.68
C THR A 75 -0.42 -10.42 3.97
N GLY A 76 -0.34 -9.09 3.86
CA GLY A 76 -0.60 -8.21 5.01
C GLY A 76 -2.04 -8.27 5.51
N ALA A 77 -3.00 -8.47 4.60
CA ALA A 77 -4.41 -8.63 4.97
C ALA A 77 -4.66 -9.93 5.75
N ASP A 78 -4.00 -11.03 5.40
CA ASP A 78 -4.10 -12.30 6.14
C ASP A 78 -3.63 -12.13 7.59
N PHE A 79 -2.50 -11.44 7.81
CA PHE A 79 -2.04 -11.11 9.16
C PHE A 79 -3.01 -10.19 9.88
N THR A 80 -3.55 -9.18 9.18
CA THR A 80 -4.54 -8.27 9.79
C THR A 80 -5.78 -9.03 10.25
N ILE A 81 -6.29 -9.99 9.48
CA ILE A 81 -7.45 -10.82 9.87
C ILE A 81 -7.16 -11.58 11.16
N VAL A 82 -5.97 -12.15 11.30
CA VAL A 82 -5.60 -12.91 12.50
C VAL A 82 -5.49 -12.00 13.73
N GLU A 83 -4.80 -10.87 13.60
CA GLU A 83 -4.59 -9.93 14.71
C GLU A 83 -5.91 -9.23 15.11
N GLU A 84 -6.63 -8.69 14.13
CA GLU A 84 -7.89 -7.99 14.37
C GLU A 84 -9.00 -8.93 14.88
N GLY A 85 -9.05 -10.16 14.34
CA GLY A 85 -9.95 -11.21 14.84
C GLY A 85 -9.61 -11.62 16.27
N THR A 86 -8.33 -11.70 16.62
CA THR A 86 -7.87 -11.99 17.99
C THR A 86 -8.27 -10.85 18.95
N GLU A 87 -8.10 -9.60 18.53
CA GLU A 87 -8.55 -8.43 19.28
C GLU A 87 -10.06 -8.47 19.49
N PHE A 88 -10.84 -8.75 18.44
CA PHE A 88 -12.30 -8.84 18.52
C PHE A 88 -12.76 -9.91 19.53
N ILE A 89 -12.17 -11.10 19.50
CA ILE A 89 -12.50 -12.17 20.45
C ILE A 89 -12.20 -11.74 21.89
N LYS A 90 -11.07 -11.08 22.14
CA LYS A 90 -10.72 -10.55 23.47
C LYS A 90 -11.73 -9.51 23.94
N ARG A 91 -12.12 -8.56 23.07
CA ARG A 91 -13.13 -7.55 23.40
C ARG A 91 -14.49 -8.19 23.69
N LEU A 92 -14.88 -9.20 22.93
CA LEU A 92 -16.12 -9.92 23.13
C LEU A 92 -16.14 -10.67 24.47
N GLN A 93 -15.05 -11.36 24.84
CA GLN A 93 -14.92 -12.07 26.11
C GLN A 93 -14.96 -11.14 27.32
N ASN A 94 -14.40 -9.94 27.19
CA ASN A 94 -14.32 -8.96 28.27
C ASN A 94 -15.51 -7.98 28.26
N ASN A 95 -16.39 -8.05 27.26
CA ASN A 95 -17.48 -7.10 27.02
C ASN A 95 -16.97 -5.64 26.98
N ASP A 96 -15.84 -5.42 26.27
CA ASP A 96 -15.12 -4.14 26.22
C ASP A 96 -15.16 -3.51 24.83
N ASN A 97 -15.50 -2.21 24.78
CA ASN A 97 -15.48 -1.39 23.55
C ASN A 97 -16.15 -2.05 22.31
N LEU A 98 -17.35 -2.57 22.52
CA LEU A 98 -18.20 -3.13 21.46
C LEU A 98 -19.28 -2.12 21.03
N PRO A 99 -19.65 -2.06 19.72
CA PRO A 99 -19.08 -2.84 18.62
C PRO A 99 -17.64 -2.41 18.31
N MET A 100 -16.79 -3.37 17.91
CA MET A 100 -15.47 -3.07 17.38
C MET A 100 -15.60 -2.60 15.93
N ILE A 101 -14.89 -1.54 15.59
CA ILE A 101 -14.90 -0.91 14.25
C ILE A 101 -13.50 -1.04 13.64
N THR A 102 -13.42 -1.52 12.41
CA THR A 102 -12.12 -1.66 11.73
C THR A 102 -11.47 -0.30 11.44
N SER A 103 -10.14 -0.24 11.47
CA SER A 103 -9.33 0.97 11.35
C SER A 103 -8.48 1.05 10.06
N CYS A 104 -8.67 0.11 9.12
CA CYS A 104 -7.85 0.04 7.91
C CYS A 104 -8.04 1.20 6.92
N CYS A 105 -9.09 2.02 7.07
CA CYS A 105 -9.35 3.19 6.25
C CYS A 105 -8.93 4.49 6.96
N PRO A 106 -7.84 5.15 6.54
CA PRO A 106 -7.36 6.37 7.20
C PRO A 106 -8.32 7.55 7.08
N GLY A 107 -9.13 7.61 6.03
CA GLY A 107 -10.19 8.61 5.90
C GLY A 107 -11.29 8.42 6.94
N TRP A 108 -11.66 7.15 7.20
CA TRP A 108 -12.61 6.80 8.24
C TRP A 108 -12.08 7.11 9.65
N VAL A 109 -10.84 6.69 9.93
CA VAL A 109 -10.20 6.98 11.22
C VAL A 109 -10.17 8.48 11.47
N LYS A 110 -9.74 9.27 10.46
CA LYS A 110 -9.71 10.74 10.57
C LYS A 110 -11.10 11.35 10.78
N TYR A 111 -12.12 10.79 10.15
CA TYR A 111 -13.51 11.24 10.34
C TYR A 111 -13.99 11.02 11.77
N ILE A 112 -13.69 9.84 12.36
CA ILE A 112 -14.02 9.54 13.76
C ILE A 112 -13.24 10.47 14.70
N GLU A 113 -11.95 10.66 14.50
CA GLU A 113 -11.13 11.55 15.33
C GLU A 113 -11.68 12.99 15.38
N MET A 114 -12.22 13.46 14.27
CA MET A 114 -12.69 14.85 14.17
C MET A 114 -14.14 15.05 14.61
N ASN A 115 -15.01 14.07 14.40
CA ASN A 115 -16.44 14.25 14.56
C ASN A 115 -17.04 13.43 15.72
N TYR A 116 -16.36 12.35 16.11
CA TYR A 116 -16.83 11.38 17.13
C TYR A 116 -15.68 10.88 18.01
N PRO A 117 -14.90 11.79 18.64
CA PRO A 117 -13.71 11.39 19.40
C PRO A 117 -14.02 10.43 20.55
N GLU A 118 -15.24 10.46 21.09
CA GLU A 118 -15.71 9.51 22.12
C GLU A 118 -15.75 8.07 21.63
N ASN A 119 -15.81 7.84 20.31
CA ASN A 119 -15.87 6.51 19.71
C ASN A 119 -14.48 5.96 19.29
N ILE A 120 -13.39 6.70 19.54
CA ILE A 120 -12.03 6.23 19.18
C ILE A 120 -11.72 4.89 19.85
N GLY A 121 -12.17 4.67 21.09
CA GLY A 121 -11.98 3.40 21.78
C GLY A 121 -12.62 2.18 21.09
N HIS A 122 -13.60 2.40 20.23
CA HIS A 122 -14.23 1.34 19.43
C HIS A 122 -13.42 0.97 18.17
N LEU A 123 -12.47 1.81 17.73
CA LEU A 123 -11.61 1.46 16.60
C LEU A 123 -10.69 0.29 16.96
N SER A 124 -10.44 -0.59 16.00
CA SER A 124 -9.40 -1.60 16.12
C SER A 124 -8.03 -0.95 16.31
N SER A 125 -7.20 -1.56 17.15
CA SER A 125 -5.83 -1.12 17.37
C SER A 125 -4.87 -1.58 16.27
N CYS A 126 -5.34 -2.41 15.33
CA CYS A 126 -4.53 -2.95 14.25
C CYS A 126 -4.18 -1.88 13.22
N LYS A 127 -2.94 -1.93 12.74
CA LYS A 127 -2.53 -1.18 11.55
C LYS A 127 -3.29 -1.68 10.32
N SER A 128 -3.41 -0.84 9.30
CA SER A 128 -3.97 -1.29 8.03
C SER A 128 -3.07 -2.35 7.37
N PRO A 129 -3.61 -3.21 6.47
CA PRO A 129 -2.86 -4.29 5.85
C PRO A 129 -1.53 -3.87 5.22
N HIS A 130 -1.47 -2.72 4.55
CA HIS A 130 -0.22 -2.31 3.92
C HIS A 130 0.83 -1.80 4.94
N GLU A 131 0.42 -1.16 6.02
CA GLU A 131 1.33 -0.74 7.09
C GLU A 131 1.78 -1.96 7.91
N MET A 132 0.87 -2.89 8.21
CA MET A 132 1.23 -4.14 8.87
C MET A 132 2.24 -4.94 8.05
N PHE A 133 2.02 -5.04 6.75
CA PHE A 133 2.96 -5.74 5.88
C PHE A 133 4.30 -4.98 5.77
N GLY A 134 4.29 -3.65 5.71
CA GLY A 134 5.50 -2.83 5.78
C GLY A 134 6.32 -3.11 7.04
N ALA A 135 5.66 -3.18 8.21
CA ALA A 135 6.30 -3.55 9.47
C ALA A 135 6.94 -4.95 9.41
N LEU A 136 6.22 -5.94 8.87
CA LEU A 136 6.72 -7.31 8.70
C LEU A 136 7.92 -7.37 7.74
N LEU A 137 7.88 -6.61 6.64
CA LEU A 137 8.99 -6.53 5.70
C LEU A 137 10.25 -5.97 6.35
N LYS A 138 10.12 -4.89 7.13
CA LYS A 138 11.27 -4.25 7.82
C LYS A 138 11.75 -4.99 9.07
N THR A 139 10.99 -5.95 9.58
CA THR A 139 11.37 -6.74 10.76
C THR A 139 11.67 -8.19 10.40
N TYR A 140 10.63 -8.98 10.16
CA TYR A 140 10.74 -10.41 9.91
C TYR A 140 11.48 -10.72 8.60
N TYR A 141 11.00 -10.15 7.47
CA TYR A 141 11.57 -10.41 6.15
C TYR A 141 13.02 -9.92 6.06
N ALA A 142 13.30 -8.71 6.54
CA ALA A 142 14.66 -8.18 6.58
C ALA A 142 15.63 -9.12 7.33
N LYS A 143 15.20 -9.64 8.49
CA LYS A 143 15.99 -10.60 9.27
C LYS A 143 16.17 -11.93 8.55
N LYS A 144 15.12 -12.44 7.91
CA LYS A 144 15.14 -13.70 7.15
C LYS A 144 16.12 -13.64 5.99
N GLU A 145 16.09 -12.54 5.23
CA GLU A 145 16.95 -12.34 4.05
C GLU A 145 18.33 -11.75 4.39
N GLY A 146 18.59 -11.43 5.66
CA GLY A 146 19.87 -10.82 6.07
C GLY A 146 20.08 -9.40 5.55
N ILE A 147 18.99 -8.66 5.31
CA ILE A 147 19.00 -7.29 4.79
C ILE A 147 18.94 -6.31 5.97
N ASP A 148 19.76 -5.27 5.93
CA ASP A 148 19.68 -4.17 6.87
C ASP A 148 18.39 -3.38 6.64
N PRO A 149 17.46 -3.32 7.61
CA PRO A 149 16.21 -2.56 7.47
C PRO A 149 16.39 -1.09 7.10
N SER A 150 17.50 -0.47 7.50
CA SER A 150 17.81 0.93 7.17
C SER A 150 18.10 1.16 5.69
N LYS A 151 18.43 0.09 4.96
CA LYS A 151 18.65 0.09 3.51
C LYS A 151 17.43 -0.33 2.72
N MET A 152 16.34 -0.73 3.39
CA MET A 152 15.09 -1.09 2.75
C MET A 152 14.23 0.14 2.49
N PHE A 153 13.62 0.19 1.32
CA PHE A 153 12.64 1.20 0.96
C PHE A 153 11.36 0.50 0.50
N VAL A 154 10.31 0.59 1.31
CA VAL A 154 9.03 -0.08 1.07
C VAL A 154 8.06 0.87 0.40
N VAL A 155 7.63 0.51 -0.80
CA VAL A 155 6.64 1.25 -1.59
C VAL A 155 5.31 0.50 -1.57
N SER A 156 4.20 1.23 -1.35
CA SER A 156 2.85 0.68 -1.47
C SER A 156 2.12 1.31 -2.65
N VAL A 157 1.61 0.47 -3.56
CA VAL A 157 0.70 0.92 -4.63
C VAL A 157 -0.73 0.78 -4.14
N MET A 158 -1.40 1.91 -3.94
CA MET A 158 -2.72 1.97 -3.30
C MET A 158 -3.72 2.75 -4.17
N PRO A 159 -5.00 2.37 -4.17
CA PRO A 159 -6.03 3.09 -4.93
C PRO A 159 -6.46 4.41 -4.27
N CYS A 160 -6.01 4.67 -3.05
CA CYS A 160 -6.49 5.75 -2.19
C CYS A 160 -5.37 6.71 -1.79
N ILE A 161 -5.54 8.02 -2.06
CA ILE A 161 -4.57 9.06 -1.66
C ILE A 161 -4.47 9.23 -0.14
N ALA A 162 -5.50 8.86 0.63
CA ALA A 162 -5.47 8.95 2.09
C ALA A 162 -4.39 8.01 2.70
N LYS A 163 -3.96 6.97 1.99
CA LYS A 163 -2.84 6.13 2.38
C LYS A 163 -1.50 6.86 2.42
N LYS A 164 -1.35 7.93 1.62
CA LYS A 164 -0.19 8.84 1.72
C LYS A 164 -0.15 9.62 3.03
N TYR A 165 -1.33 9.94 3.58
CA TYR A 165 -1.45 10.55 4.90
C TYR A 165 -1.20 9.53 6.02
N GLU A 166 -1.79 8.33 5.91
CA GLU A 166 -1.67 7.26 6.91
C GLU A 166 -0.21 6.98 7.27
N ARG A 167 0.65 6.74 6.27
CA ARG A 167 2.07 6.45 6.51
C ARG A 167 2.84 7.55 7.26
N GLN A 168 2.30 8.78 7.32
CA GLN A 168 2.94 9.92 7.99
C GLN A 168 2.52 10.05 9.45
N ARG A 169 1.56 9.24 9.90
CA ARG A 169 1.14 9.23 11.29
C ARG A 169 2.25 8.65 12.17
N GLU A 170 2.39 9.19 13.39
CA GLU A 170 3.45 8.78 14.32
C GLU A 170 3.36 7.29 14.67
N GLU A 171 2.14 6.74 14.73
CA GLU A 171 1.87 5.33 15.05
C GLU A 171 2.39 4.35 14.00
N MET A 172 2.55 4.80 12.76
CA MET A 172 3.00 3.95 11.63
C MET A 172 4.52 3.76 11.58
N LYS A 173 5.29 4.61 12.29
CA LYS A 173 6.75 4.47 12.48
C LYS A 173 7.55 4.26 11.18
N GLN A 174 7.08 4.80 10.07
CA GLN A 174 7.73 4.66 8.77
C GLN A 174 7.83 3.20 8.28
N ASP A 175 6.84 2.39 8.58
CA ASP A 175 6.78 1.01 8.11
C ASP A 175 6.71 0.96 6.56
N VAL A 176 6.01 1.93 5.97
CA VAL A 176 5.97 2.18 4.52
C VAL A 176 6.65 3.51 4.21
N ASP A 177 7.62 3.51 3.29
CA ASP A 177 8.41 4.71 2.96
C ASP A 177 7.78 5.60 1.90
N ALA A 178 7.04 5.01 0.96
CA ALA A 178 6.31 5.75 -0.05
C ALA A 178 4.98 5.08 -0.41
N VAL A 179 3.99 5.89 -0.71
CA VAL A 179 2.71 5.43 -1.29
C VAL A 179 2.54 6.10 -2.64
N ILE A 180 2.32 5.29 -3.69
CA ILE A 180 1.94 5.74 -5.01
C ILE A 180 0.54 5.25 -5.35
N THR A 181 -0.21 6.04 -6.10
CA THR A 181 -1.55 5.68 -6.56
C THR A 181 -1.49 4.81 -7.82
N THR A 182 -2.61 4.18 -8.19
CA THR A 182 -2.75 3.46 -9.47
C THR A 182 -2.37 4.34 -10.67
N ARG A 183 -2.79 5.62 -10.66
CA ARG A 183 -2.47 6.58 -11.72
C ARG A 183 -0.98 6.96 -11.73
N GLU A 184 -0.37 7.10 -10.57
CA GLU A 184 1.08 7.34 -10.46
C GLU A 184 1.86 6.15 -11.00
N LEU A 185 1.47 4.91 -10.65
CA LEU A 185 2.06 3.70 -11.21
C LEU A 185 1.95 3.68 -12.74
N ALA A 186 0.77 3.98 -13.29
CA ALA A 186 0.58 4.04 -14.75
C ALA A 186 1.52 5.06 -15.41
N ARG A 187 1.69 6.26 -14.78
CA ARG A 187 2.65 7.26 -15.27
C ARG A 187 4.09 6.73 -15.24
N MET A 188 4.49 6.06 -14.17
CA MET A 188 5.83 5.47 -14.05
C MET A 188 6.08 4.41 -15.13
N ILE A 189 5.11 3.53 -15.40
CA ILE A 189 5.20 2.52 -16.46
C ILE A 189 5.37 3.18 -17.83
N LYS A 190 4.57 4.24 -18.11
CA LYS A 190 4.70 5.03 -19.36
C LYS A 190 6.05 5.73 -19.47
N GLN A 191 6.57 6.29 -18.37
CA GLN A 191 7.91 6.92 -18.32
C GLN A 191 9.03 5.91 -18.57
N ALA A 192 8.89 4.68 -18.05
CA ALA A 192 9.82 3.58 -18.31
C ALA A 192 9.74 3.04 -19.75
N LYS A 193 8.79 3.53 -20.57
CA LYS A 193 8.54 3.08 -21.95
C LYS A 193 8.23 1.58 -22.05
N ILE A 194 7.59 1.02 -21.05
CA ILE A 194 7.19 -0.38 -21.01
C ILE A 194 5.91 -0.54 -21.84
N ASP A 195 5.90 -1.48 -22.77
CA ASP A 195 4.72 -1.86 -23.54
C ASP A 195 3.81 -2.75 -22.69
N PHE A 196 3.05 -2.10 -21.81
CA PHE A 196 2.27 -2.77 -20.77
C PHE A 196 1.25 -3.77 -21.32
N VAL A 197 0.60 -3.44 -22.43
CA VAL A 197 -0.49 -4.27 -23.02
C VAL A 197 0.06 -5.61 -23.52
N ASN A 198 1.27 -5.62 -24.05
CA ASN A 198 1.91 -6.81 -24.63
C ASN A 198 2.86 -7.52 -23.65
N LEU A 199 2.93 -7.10 -22.37
CA LEU A 199 3.74 -7.81 -21.40
C LEU A 199 3.25 -9.24 -21.18
N GLU A 200 4.20 -10.14 -21.00
CA GLU A 200 3.92 -11.47 -20.43
C GLU A 200 3.59 -11.36 -18.94
N ASP A 201 2.83 -12.32 -18.44
CA ASP A 201 2.47 -12.38 -17.03
C ASP A 201 3.67 -12.86 -16.18
N ALA A 202 3.91 -12.20 -15.05
CA ALA A 202 4.82 -12.65 -14.02
C ALA A 202 4.06 -12.92 -12.71
N LYS A 203 4.69 -13.65 -11.81
CA LYS A 203 4.14 -13.95 -10.48
C LYS A 203 4.74 -13.02 -9.43
N PHE A 204 3.97 -12.74 -8.39
CA PHE A 204 4.47 -12.14 -7.18
C PHE A 204 5.62 -12.96 -6.58
N ASP A 205 6.52 -12.27 -5.89
CA ASP A 205 7.51 -12.93 -5.07
C ASP A 205 6.85 -13.45 -3.77
N ASP A 206 7.44 -14.49 -3.18
CA ASP A 206 6.97 -15.07 -1.92
C ASP A 206 7.71 -14.40 -0.74
N PRO A 207 7.00 -13.76 0.20
CA PRO A 207 7.62 -13.14 1.36
C PRO A 207 7.93 -14.13 2.50
N MET A 208 7.39 -15.37 2.45
CA MET A 208 7.45 -16.37 3.53
C MET A 208 8.45 -17.49 3.25
#